data_f85b2cc731faf0e137894082ab2f28ad
#
_entry.id   f85b2cc731faf0e137894082ab2f28ad
#
_cell.length_a   1.000
_cell.length_b   1.000
_cell.length_c   1.000
_cell.angle_alpha   90.00
_cell.angle_beta   90.00
_cell.angle_gamma   90.00
#
_symmetry.space_group_name_H-M   'P 1'
#
loop_
_entity.id
_entity.type
_entity.pdbx_description
1 polymer ?
#
loop_
_entity_poly.entity_id
_entity_poly.type
_entity_poly.pdbx_seq_one_letter_code
_entity_poly.pdbx_strand_id
1 'polypeptide(L)'
;MTAAGIRPRIGFLFSGQSSEYVGMGVELHREHPLFRAGIDRHADRFRRLTGVGPLDVFADPAAQTRAELLQPAVFLLQVALAEFWTSCGVRPDAVVGHSLGEYAAACVAGVFDVEEGLELVSARGRAFAAVPGAGRMVAVGGPDPAELERLVAAHGGAASMAAYNAPERIVVSGTDTAMGELVAAFERRGWLTIPLETTHAFHSTLVAPAVPELVAAAGRIRHRNPAVPLALNLTGGWAADGELGAEYWGRQLTSPVRFMAGVRALMDGGCTVFVEVGPGRALTTAGRAQSDGSELWLAGLSPRTPDSVTVLEHLTQLEEAGIPVDWVRYHAPFRARGRTVGDRPGADRPAPAPSTELPFRLERVVIHESASAAGSGVAVVRHRVGETAREVVDVSVVDDAGRPVVEVFGLELGAGAGEEAGGPERFSPEEAERLLASLDALTEDQLHALLPLWAGPDASSPVGSTEE
;
A
#
# COMPACT_ATOMS: atom_id res chain seq x y z
N MET A 1 -30.91 5.54 -3.80
CA MET A 1 -30.93 6.92 -4.31
C MET A 1 -29.77 7.66 -3.63
N THR A 2 -28.59 7.64 -4.24
CA THR A 2 -27.43 8.40 -3.78
C THR A 2 -27.72 9.89 -3.94
N ALA A 3 -27.48 10.67 -2.88
CA ALA A 3 -27.63 12.12 -2.90
C ALA A 3 -26.71 12.69 -4.00
N ALA A 4 -27.29 13.41 -4.94
CA ALA A 4 -26.60 13.95 -6.11
C ALA A 4 -25.43 14.86 -5.71
N GLY A 5 -24.22 14.54 -6.19
CA GLY A 5 -23.23 15.55 -6.54
C GLY A 5 -22.07 15.82 -5.59
N ILE A 6 -21.90 15.13 -4.46
CA ILE A 6 -20.72 15.39 -3.61
C ILE A 6 -19.70 14.24 -3.82
N ARG A 7 -18.49 14.57 -4.29
CA ARG A 7 -17.39 13.64 -4.40
C ARG A 7 -17.07 13.07 -2.99
N PRO A 8 -16.92 11.75 -2.84
CA PRO A 8 -16.43 11.16 -1.58
C PRO A 8 -15.09 11.77 -1.16
N ARG A 9 -14.92 12.01 0.14
CA ARG A 9 -13.66 12.53 0.68
C ARG A 9 -12.73 11.39 1.03
N ILE A 10 -11.45 11.57 0.71
CA ILE A 10 -10.41 10.55 0.84
C ILE A 10 -9.52 10.85 2.06
N GLY A 11 -9.38 9.88 2.95
CA GLY A 11 -8.38 9.85 4.00
C GLY A 11 -7.19 8.97 3.63
N PHE A 12 -5.96 9.48 3.68
CA PHE A 12 -4.76 8.63 3.58
C PHE A 12 -4.29 8.25 4.98
N LEU A 13 -4.00 6.95 5.16
CA LEU A 13 -3.51 6.36 6.39
C LEU A 13 -2.07 5.88 6.16
N PHE A 14 -1.10 6.44 6.87
CA PHE A 14 0.31 6.07 6.68
C PHE A 14 0.75 5.07 7.74
N SER A 15 1.13 3.86 7.32
CA SER A 15 1.51 2.75 8.21
C SER A 15 2.78 3.06 9.01
N GLY A 16 2.84 2.52 10.23
CA GLY A 16 4.05 2.51 11.07
C GLY A 16 5.00 1.38 10.70
N GLN A 17 5.96 1.11 11.61
CA GLN A 17 6.76 -0.12 11.58
C GLN A 17 5.91 -1.35 11.94
N SER A 18 6.44 -2.54 11.67
CA SER A 18 5.82 -3.86 11.88
C SER A 18 4.74 -4.25 10.83
N SER A 19 4.68 -3.52 9.72
CA SER A 19 3.89 -3.90 8.55
C SER A 19 4.77 -4.19 7.33
N GLU A 20 6.06 -3.93 7.42
CA GLU A 20 7.06 -4.14 6.38
C GLU A 20 7.24 -5.63 6.07
N TYR A 21 7.60 -5.92 4.83
CA TYR A 21 7.96 -7.24 4.33
C TYR A 21 9.05 -7.15 3.27
N VAL A 22 9.79 -8.23 3.09
CA VAL A 22 10.85 -8.30 2.08
C VAL A 22 10.25 -8.23 0.68
N GLY A 23 10.76 -7.30 -0.12
CA GLY A 23 10.28 -7.06 -1.48
C GLY A 23 9.19 -6.01 -1.62
N MET A 24 8.73 -5.38 -0.53
CA MET A 24 7.71 -4.31 -0.60
C MET A 24 8.12 -3.20 -1.59
N GLY A 25 7.25 -2.89 -2.54
CA GLY A 25 7.46 -1.85 -3.54
C GLY A 25 8.49 -2.17 -4.64
N VAL A 26 9.22 -3.28 -4.55
CA VAL A 26 10.26 -3.65 -5.55
C VAL A 26 9.60 -3.99 -6.89
N GLU A 27 8.53 -4.76 -6.86
CA GLU A 27 7.77 -5.10 -8.07
C GLU A 27 7.16 -3.85 -8.69
N LEU A 28 6.50 -3.01 -7.91
CA LEU A 28 5.90 -1.76 -8.40
C LEU A 28 6.97 -0.79 -8.97
N HIS A 29 8.16 -0.71 -8.34
CA HIS A 29 9.27 0.07 -8.88
C HIS A 29 9.72 -0.46 -10.24
N ARG A 30 9.78 -1.78 -10.43
CA ARG A 30 10.15 -2.38 -11.70
C ARG A 30 9.09 -2.14 -12.77
N GLU A 31 7.82 -2.31 -12.42
CA GLU A 31 6.70 -2.33 -13.38
C GLU A 31 6.14 -0.93 -13.67
N HIS A 32 6.05 -0.02 -12.69
CA HIS A 32 5.36 1.24 -12.88
C HIS A 32 6.28 2.47 -12.89
N PRO A 33 6.50 3.12 -14.05
CA PRO A 33 7.43 4.25 -14.19
C PRO A 33 7.11 5.47 -13.32
N LEU A 34 5.82 5.73 -12.99
CA LEU A 34 5.46 6.85 -12.11
C LEU A 34 5.95 6.60 -10.67
N PHE A 35 5.76 5.40 -10.15
CA PHE A 35 6.25 5.04 -8.81
C PHE A 35 7.78 5.00 -8.78
N ARG A 36 8.40 4.39 -9.80
CA ARG A 36 9.87 4.39 -9.97
C ARG A 36 10.44 5.79 -9.88
N ALA A 37 9.86 6.75 -10.61
CA ALA A 37 10.33 8.13 -10.60
C ALA A 37 10.24 8.78 -9.22
N GLY A 38 9.25 8.42 -8.39
CA GLY A 38 9.13 8.86 -7.00
C GLY A 38 10.28 8.36 -6.13
N ILE A 39 10.64 7.08 -6.23
CA ILE A 39 11.76 6.48 -5.50
C ILE A 39 13.11 7.04 -6.01
N ASP A 40 13.35 6.99 -7.33
CA ASP A 40 14.64 7.30 -7.93
C ASP A 40 15.03 8.77 -7.74
N ARG A 41 14.06 9.69 -7.71
CA ARG A 41 14.28 11.13 -7.47
C ARG A 41 15.03 11.37 -6.16
N HIS A 42 14.79 10.57 -5.14
CA HIS A 42 15.36 10.73 -3.80
C HIS A 42 16.39 9.67 -3.43
N ALA A 43 16.70 8.72 -4.35
CA ALA A 43 17.61 7.60 -4.10
C ALA A 43 19.04 8.07 -3.73
N ASP A 44 19.54 9.11 -4.36
CA ASP A 44 20.87 9.65 -4.04
C ASP A 44 20.90 10.32 -2.65
N ARG A 45 19.84 11.04 -2.29
CA ARG A 45 19.74 11.62 -0.94
C ARG A 45 19.67 10.51 0.10
N PHE A 46 18.81 9.52 -0.14
CA PHE A 46 18.70 8.33 0.72
C PHE A 46 20.06 7.66 0.92
N ARG A 47 20.81 7.40 -0.17
CA ARG A 47 22.13 6.77 -0.12
C ARG A 47 23.14 7.60 0.66
N ARG A 48 23.12 8.92 0.54
CA ARG A 48 24.00 9.80 1.35
C ARG A 48 23.70 9.73 2.85
N LEU A 49 22.45 9.49 3.25
CA LEU A 49 22.03 9.42 4.66
C LEU A 49 22.25 8.05 5.29
N THR A 50 22.11 6.97 4.50
CA THR A 50 22.07 5.58 4.98
C THR A 50 23.25 4.71 4.55
N GLY A 51 23.97 5.13 3.51
CA GLY A 51 25.09 4.37 2.91
C GLY A 51 24.66 3.31 1.89
N VAL A 52 23.36 3.04 1.74
CA VAL A 52 22.80 2.01 0.84
C VAL A 52 21.65 2.58 -0.01
N GLY A 53 21.23 1.88 -1.05
CA GLY A 53 20.07 2.29 -1.85
C GLY A 53 18.74 1.91 -1.19
N PRO A 54 17.63 2.62 -1.51
CA PRO A 54 16.32 2.29 -0.95
C PRO A 54 15.86 0.88 -1.34
N LEU A 55 16.09 0.45 -2.58
CA LEU A 55 15.72 -0.89 -3.06
C LEU A 55 16.55 -1.99 -2.38
N ASP A 56 17.81 -1.71 -2.03
CA ASP A 56 18.64 -2.65 -1.27
C ASP A 56 18.01 -2.95 0.10
N VAL A 57 17.43 -1.93 0.76
CA VAL A 57 16.73 -2.11 2.04
C VAL A 57 15.43 -2.89 1.86
N PHE A 58 14.66 -2.63 0.79
CA PHE A 58 13.42 -3.37 0.53
C PHE A 58 13.66 -4.85 0.24
N ALA A 59 14.78 -5.19 -0.40
CA ALA A 59 15.11 -6.56 -0.78
C ALA A 59 15.86 -7.38 0.29
N ASP A 60 16.47 -6.72 1.29
CA ASP A 60 17.32 -7.38 2.28
C ASP A 60 16.65 -7.48 3.66
N PRO A 61 16.29 -8.70 4.12
CA PRO A 61 15.70 -8.89 5.44
C PRO A 61 16.63 -8.42 6.58
N ALA A 62 17.95 -8.49 6.42
CA ALA A 62 18.89 -8.02 7.44
C ALA A 62 18.90 -6.48 7.53
N ALA A 63 18.77 -5.78 6.42
CA ALA A 63 18.63 -4.33 6.42
C ALA A 63 17.33 -3.87 7.10
N GLN A 64 16.26 -4.65 6.97
CA GLN A 64 14.96 -4.34 7.57
C GLN A 64 14.93 -4.49 9.09
N THR A 65 15.89 -5.18 9.71
CA THR A 65 16.03 -5.21 11.18
C THR A 65 16.71 -3.96 11.76
N ARG A 66 17.27 -3.10 10.90
CA ARG A 66 18.05 -1.93 11.29
C ARG A 66 17.22 -0.66 11.17
N ALA A 67 16.85 -0.07 12.31
CA ALA A 67 15.96 1.09 12.35
C ALA A 67 16.47 2.28 11.51
N GLU A 68 17.81 2.49 11.50
CA GLU A 68 18.47 3.56 10.75
C GLU A 68 18.39 3.39 9.22
N LEU A 69 18.08 2.18 8.74
CA LEU A 69 17.85 1.88 7.33
C LEU A 69 16.35 1.77 7.01
N LEU A 70 15.64 1.02 7.83
CA LEU A 70 14.24 0.70 7.60
C LEU A 70 13.34 1.94 7.67
N GLN A 71 13.52 2.80 8.69
CA GLN A 71 12.62 3.93 8.87
C GLN A 71 12.66 4.92 7.70
N PRO A 72 13.83 5.38 7.20
CA PRO A 72 13.84 6.23 6.00
C PRO A 72 13.37 5.50 4.74
N ALA A 73 13.55 4.16 4.65
CA ALA A 73 13.07 3.37 3.52
C ALA A 73 11.53 3.31 3.49
N VAL A 74 10.88 3.02 4.62
CA VAL A 74 9.41 3.03 4.73
C VAL A 74 8.84 4.42 4.47
N PHE A 75 9.47 5.48 5.01
CA PHE A 75 9.08 6.87 4.72
C PHE A 75 9.11 7.16 3.22
N LEU A 76 10.21 6.82 2.53
CA LEU A 76 10.35 7.05 1.09
C LEU A 76 9.34 6.25 0.28
N LEU A 77 9.10 4.97 0.65
CA LEU A 77 8.06 4.14 0.03
C LEU A 77 6.68 4.81 0.13
N GLN A 78 6.32 5.29 1.31
CA GLN A 78 5.03 5.91 1.58
C GLN A 78 4.84 7.22 0.81
N VAL A 79 5.86 8.06 0.77
CA VAL A 79 5.82 9.32 0.00
C VAL A 79 5.71 9.02 -1.49
N ALA A 80 6.49 8.06 -2.03
CA ALA A 80 6.41 7.66 -3.42
C ALA A 80 5.05 7.05 -3.79
N LEU A 81 4.42 6.28 -2.90
CA LEU A 81 3.05 5.78 -3.08
C LEU A 81 2.03 6.93 -3.07
N ALA A 82 2.14 7.89 -2.15
CA ALA A 82 1.26 9.04 -2.11
C ALA A 82 1.39 9.93 -3.37
N GLU A 83 2.61 10.13 -3.86
CA GLU A 83 2.87 10.80 -5.15
C GLU A 83 2.26 10.03 -6.32
N PHE A 84 2.39 8.70 -6.31
CA PHE A 84 1.78 7.83 -7.31
C PHE A 84 0.25 7.97 -7.33
N TRP A 85 -0.43 7.81 -6.18
CA TRP A 85 -1.87 8.00 -6.06
C TRP A 85 -2.31 9.38 -6.54
N THR A 86 -1.60 10.42 -6.11
CA THR A 86 -1.87 11.81 -6.52
C THR A 86 -1.72 12.01 -8.02
N SER A 87 -0.71 11.38 -8.65
CA SER A 87 -0.50 11.45 -10.10
C SER A 87 -1.60 10.75 -10.89
N CYS A 88 -2.26 9.76 -10.30
CA CYS A 88 -3.44 9.09 -10.85
C CYS A 88 -4.76 9.80 -10.51
N GLY A 89 -4.73 11.03 -9.98
CA GLY A 89 -5.93 11.82 -9.64
C GLY A 89 -6.46 11.59 -8.23
N VAL A 90 -5.96 10.59 -7.50
CA VAL A 90 -6.39 10.22 -6.14
C VAL A 90 -5.64 11.08 -5.13
N ARG A 91 -6.30 12.12 -4.61
CA ARG A 91 -5.70 13.10 -3.69
C ARG A 91 -6.36 13.01 -2.31
N PRO A 92 -5.60 13.04 -1.21
CA PRO A 92 -6.18 13.03 0.12
C PRO A 92 -6.87 14.35 0.44
N ASP A 93 -8.05 14.28 1.06
CA ASP A 93 -8.74 15.41 1.68
C ASP A 93 -8.31 15.59 3.15
N ALA A 94 -7.76 14.53 3.75
CA ALA A 94 -7.17 14.51 5.08
C ALA A 94 -6.17 13.36 5.21
N VAL A 95 -5.24 13.48 6.15
CA VAL A 95 -4.22 12.46 6.38
C VAL A 95 -4.04 12.17 7.88
N VAL A 96 -3.68 10.92 8.19
CA VAL A 96 -3.22 10.49 9.51
C VAL A 96 -2.12 9.45 9.34
N GLY A 97 -1.11 9.51 10.16
CA GLY A 97 -0.07 8.48 10.22
C GLY A 97 -0.10 7.73 11.54
N HIS A 98 0.54 6.56 11.58
CA HIS A 98 0.77 5.81 12.82
C HIS A 98 2.26 5.83 13.14
N SER A 99 2.66 6.46 14.25
CA SER A 99 4.08 6.51 14.68
C SER A 99 5.00 7.04 13.57
N LEU A 100 5.83 6.17 12.97
CA LEU A 100 6.67 6.51 11.81
C LEU A 100 5.88 7.10 10.65
N GLY A 101 4.70 6.56 10.38
CA GLY A 101 3.84 7.04 9.28
C GLY A 101 3.37 8.48 9.43
N GLU A 102 3.40 9.07 10.65
CA GLU A 102 3.06 10.48 10.84
C GLU A 102 4.06 11.42 10.15
N TYR A 103 5.32 11.01 9.99
CA TYR A 103 6.31 11.77 9.23
C TYR A 103 5.97 11.81 7.74
N ALA A 104 5.53 10.70 7.17
CA ALA A 104 5.07 10.66 5.78
C ALA A 104 3.76 11.44 5.61
N ALA A 105 2.81 11.32 6.56
CA ALA A 105 1.59 12.12 6.57
C ALA A 105 1.89 13.62 6.63
N ALA A 106 2.82 14.04 7.50
CA ALA A 106 3.25 15.44 7.60
C ALA A 106 3.92 15.95 6.32
N CYS A 107 4.76 15.12 5.70
CA CYS A 107 5.40 15.45 4.41
C CYS A 107 4.33 15.64 3.31
N VAL A 108 3.40 14.71 3.17
CA VAL A 108 2.30 14.79 2.20
C VAL A 108 1.36 15.96 2.50
N ALA A 109 1.17 16.30 3.77
CA ALA A 109 0.43 17.48 4.18
C ALA A 109 1.18 18.81 3.92
N GLY A 110 2.46 18.77 3.51
CA GLY A 110 3.26 19.95 3.18
C GLY A 110 3.96 20.61 4.37
N VAL A 111 4.04 19.93 5.51
CA VAL A 111 4.73 20.44 6.72
C VAL A 111 6.23 20.62 6.47
N PHE A 112 6.84 19.70 5.77
CA PHE A 112 8.22 19.75 5.27
C PHE A 112 8.32 19.02 3.93
N ASP A 113 9.40 19.22 3.20
CA ASP A 113 9.62 18.50 1.95
C ASP A 113 10.24 17.10 2.17
N VAL A 114 10.34 16.33 1.08
CA VAL A 114 10.83 14.94 1.16
C VAL A 114 12.29 14.86 1.62
N GLU A 115 13.13 15.81 1.23
CA GLU A 115 14.54 15.85 1.61
C GLU A 115 14.68 16.15 3.12
N GLU A 116 13.91 17.12 3.62
CA GLU A 116 13.81 17.46 5.04
C GLU A 116 13.27 16.26 5.84
N GLY A 117 12.23 15.58 5.33
CA GLY A 117 11.64 14.38 5.93
C GLY A 117 12.62 13.20 6.01
N LEU A 118 13.39 12.94 4.93
CA LEU A 118 14.43 11.91 4.92
C LEU A 118 15.51 12.18 5.97
N GLU A 119 15.95 13.45 6.14
CA GLU A 119 16.90 13.81 7.20
C GLU A 119 16.36 13.52 8.59
N LEU A 120 15.11 13.94 8.83
CA LEU A 120 14.45 13.79 10.12
C LEU A 120 14.23 12.33 10.49
N VAL A 121 13.72 11.52 9.55
CA VAL A 121 13.45 10.10 9.79
C VAL A 121 14.74 9.28 9.89
N SER A 122 15.80 9.65 9.14
CA SER A 122 17.12 9.04 9.29
C SER A 122 17.73 9.35 10.66
N ALA A 123 17.56 10.57 11.17
CA ALA A 123 17.99 10.92 12.52
C ALA A 123 17.18 10.12 13.57
N ARG A 124 15.86 9.97 13.37
CA ARG A 124 15.01 9.13 14.24
C ARG A 124 15.50 7.69 14.28
N GLY A 125 15.79 7.08 13.13
CA GLY A 125 16.28 5.71 13.04
C GLY A 125 17.63 5.53 13.77
N ARG A 126 18.58 6.45 13.57
CA ARG A 126 19.86 6.43 14.30
C ARG A 126 19.69 6.64 15.80
N ALA A 127 18.84 7.57 16.18
CA ALA A 127 18.57 7.84 17.60
C ALA A 127 18.01 6.60 18.31
N PHE A 128 17.12 5.84 17.67
CA PHE A 128 16.65 4.57 18.20
C PHE A 128 17.74 3.48 18.23
N ALA A 129 18.53 3.36 17.16
CA ALA A 129 19.63 2.38 17.12
C ALA A 129 20.68 2.63 18.23
N ALA A 130 20.78 3.86 18.73
CA ALA A 130 21.69 4.23 19.83
C ALA A 130 21.08 4.04 21.23
N VAL A 131 19.76 3.78 21.35
CA VAL A 131 19.13 3.54 22.66
C VAL A 131 19.60 2.21 23.22
N PRO A 132 20.24 2.16 24.40
CA PRO A 132 20.64 0.92 25.02
C PRO A 132 19.44 0.17 25.59
N GLY A 133 19.49 -1.12 25.48
CA GLY A 133 18.54 -2.02 26.13
C GLY A 133 17.38 -2.44 25.23
N ALA A 134 16.84 -3.58 25.61
CA ALA A 134 15.65 -4.15 25.04
C ALA A 134 14.43 -3.68 25.83
N GLY A 135 13.30 -3.84 25.26
CA GLY A 135 12.00 -3.75 25.88
C GLY A 135 11.05 -4.50 25.00
N ARG A 136 9.83 -4.69 25.47
CA ARG A 136 8.79 -5.41 24.72
C ARG A 136 7.61 -4.51 24.44
N MET A 137 6.91 -4.88 23.37
CA MET A 137 5.60 -4.34 23.07
C MET A 137 4.61 -5.49 22.91
N VAL A 138 3.42 -5.31 23.42
CA VAL A 138 2.33 -6.30 23.33
C VAL A 138 1.06 -5.60 22.92
N ALA A 139 0.43 -6.12 21.86
CA ALA A 139 -0.94 -5.74 21.52
C ALA A 139 -1.92 -6.50 22.42
N VAL A 140 -2.86 -5.77 23.01
CA VAL A 140 -3.87 -6.29 23.92
C VAL A 140 -5.23 -6.17 23.24
N GLY A 141 -5.92 -7.30 23.09
CA GLY A 141 -7.25 -7.38 22.50
C GLY A 141 -8.32 -7.58 23.57
N GLY A 142 -9.42 -6.81 23.44
CA GLY A 142 -10.58 -6.89 24.33
C GLY A 142 -10.41 -6.29 25.74
N PRO A 143 -9.46 -5.37 26.00
CA PRO A 143 -9.34 -4.78 27.33
C PRO A 143 -10.42 -3.75 27.60
N ASP A 144 -10.80 -3.60 28.86
CA ASP A 144 -11.36 -2.32 29.36
C ASP A 144 -10.23 -1.28 29.39
N PRO A 145 -10.31 -0.18 28.61
CA PRO A 145 -9.21 0.79 28.50
C PRO A 145 -8.82 1.41 29.83
N ALA A 146 -9.81 1.74 30.69
CA ALA A 146 -9.54 2.38 31.98
C ALA A 146 -8.89 1.39 32.99
N GLU A 147 -9.23 0.11 32.90
CA GLU A 147 -8.60 -0.91 33.72
C GLU A 147 -7.16 -1.17 33.23
N LEU A 148 -6.95 -1.25 31.90
CA LEU A 148 -5.64 -1.41 31.31
C LEU A 148 -4.71 -0.26 31.69
N GLU A 149 -5.17 0.98 31.58
CA GLU A 149 -4.42 2.18 32.00
C GLU A 149 -4.01 2.13 33.46
N ARG A 150 -4.91 1.72 34.36
CA ARG A 150 -4.59 1.57 35.79
C ARG A 150 -3.53 0.50 36.03
N LEU A 151 -3.61 -0.64 35.34
CA LEU A 151 -2.62 -1.70 35.45
C LEU A 151 -1.24 -1.25 34.99
N VAL A 152 -1.18 -0.59 33.82
CA VAL A 152 0.08 -0.05 33.28
C VAL A 152 0.65 1.04 34.19
N ALA A 153 -0.18 1.95 34.68
CA ALA A 153 0.24 3.05 35.58
C ALA A 153 0.83 2.53 36.90
N ALA A 154 0.39 1.36 37.39
CA ALA A 154 0.93 0.74 38.61
C ALA A 154 2.41 0.34 38.48
N HIS A 155 2.94 0.17 37.26
CA HIS A 155 4.36 -0.12 37.00
C HIS A 155 5.23 1.14 36.86
N GLY A 156 4.67 2.33 37.02
CA GLY A 156 5.38 3.61 36.88
C GLY A 156 6.03 3.74 35.49
N GLY A 157 7.26 4.26 35.41
CA GLY A 157 7.97 4.42 34.15
C GLY A 157 8.50 3.11 33.52
N ALA A 158 8.31 1.95 34.17
CA ALA A 158 8.70 0.65 33.62
C ALA A 158 7.77 0.12 32.54
N ALA A 159 6.53 0.64 32.44
CA ALA A 159 5.57 0.36 31.38
C ALA A 159 4.82 1.64 30.97
N SER A 160 4.32 1.65 29.74
CA SER A 160 3.61 2.78 29.14
C SER A 160 2.53 2.28 28.19
N MET A 161 1.46 3.05 28.05
CA MET A 161 0.54 2.93 26.91
C MET A 161 1.27 3.38 25.67
N ALA A 162 1.37 2.53 24.65
CA ALA A 162 2.11 2.83 23.42
C ALA A 162 1.20 3.28 22.27
N ALA A 163 0.03 2.66 22.11
CA ALA A 163 -0.91 3.05 21.06
C ALA A 163 -2.36 2.69 21.41
N TYR A 164 -3.28 3.55 21.03
CA TYR A 164 -4.71 3.32 21.01
C TYR A 164 -5.14 3.16 19.55
N ASN A 165 -5.21 1.92 19.06
CA ASN A 165 -5.43 1.64 17.64
C ASN A 165 -6.91 1.50 17.27
N ALA A 166 -7.70 0.87 18.15
CA ALA A 166 -9.15 0.69 18.01
C ALA A 166 -9.74 0.49 19.42
N PRO A 167 -11.08 0.51 19.58
CA PRO A 167 -11.74 0.39 20.90
C PRO A 167 -11.23 -0.78 21.75
N GLU A 168 -10.98 -1.92 21.13
CA GLU A 168 -10.51 -3.14 21.78
C GLU A 168 -9.11 -3.57 21.35
N ARG A 169 -8.30 -2.63 20.84
CA ARG A 169 -6.93 -2.90 20.34
C ARG A 169 -5.98 -1.83 20.80
N ILE A 170 -5.31 -2.11 21.89
CA ILE A 170 -4.37 -1.19 22.54
C ILE A 170 -3.00 -1.83 22.60
N VAL A 171 -1.94 -1.05 22.49
CA VAL A 171 -0.55 -1.55 22.60
C VAL A 171 0.06 -0.98 23.85
N VAL A 172 0.75 -1.86 24.59
CA VAL A 172 1.52 -1.53 25.77
C VAL A 172 3.00 -1.82 25.50
N SER A 173 3.89 -0.98 26.00
CA SER A 173 5.33 -1.14 25.90
C SER A 173 5.99 -1.01 27.28
N GLY A 174 7.11 -1.68 27.49
CA GLY A 174 7.78 -1.62 28.79
C GLY A 174 9.03 -2.50 28.86
N THR A 175 9.64 -2.53 30.05
CA THR A 175 10.74 -3.44 30.34
C THR A 175 10.29 -4.91 30.30
N ASP A 176 11.22 -5.83 30.07
CA ASP A 176 10.90 -7.28 30.05
C ASP A 176 10.19 -7.75 31.31
N THR A 177 10.62 -7.27 32.47
CA THR A 177 10.03 -7.64 33.77
C THR A 177 8.60 -7.11 33.89
N ALA A 178 8.38 -5.82 33.68
CA ALA A 178 7.05 -5.21 33.77
C ALA A 178 6.07 -5.83 32.76
N MET A 179 6.52 -6.08 31.53
CA MET A 179 5.70 -6.70 30.50
C MET A 179 5.35 -8.15 30.83
N GLY A 180 6.28 -8.92 31.44
CA GLY A 180 5.97 -10.28 31.92
C GLY A 180 4.85 -10.30 32.96
N GLU A 181 4.90 -9.40 33.94
CA GLU A 181 3.88 -9.26 34.98
C GLU A 181 2.52 -8.79 34.40
N LEU A 182 2.55 -7.81 33.48
CA LEU A 182 1.36 -7.28 32.81
C LEU A 182 0.69 -8.34 31.92
N VAL A 183 1.45 -9.07 31.10
CA VAL A 183 0.91 -10.15 30.26
C VAL A 183 0.20 -11.19 31.10
N ALA A 184 0.81 -11.67 32.19
CA ALA A 184 0.17 -12.58 33.12
C ALA A 184 -1.10 -11.99 33.77
N ALA A 185 -1.15 -10.68 34.00
CA ALA A 185 -2.34 -10.00 34.53
C ALA A 185 -3.43 -9.86 33.47
N PHE A 186 -3.10 -9.66 32.18
CA PHE A 186 -4.02 -9.60 31.05
C PHE A 186 -4.64 -10.97 30.76
N GLU A 187 -3.82 -12.02 30.73
CA GLU A 187 -4.28 -13.40 30.52
C GLU A 187 -5.28 -13.86 31.60
N ARG A 188 -5.02 -13.52 32.88
CA ARG A 188 -5.97 -13.80 33.98
C ARG A 188 -7.34 -13.11 33.80
N ARG A 189 -7.42 -12.06 33.00
CA ARG A 189 -8.64 -11.33 32.64
C ARG A 189 -9.30 -11.85 31.37
N GLY A 190 -8.67 -12.81 30.70
CA GLY A 190 -9.12 -13.31 29.40
C GLY A 190 -8.86 -12.36 28.25
N TRP A 191 -7.98 -11.36 28.43
CA TRP A 191 -7.59 -10.46 27.34
C TRP A 191 -6.59 -11.15 26.43
N LEU A 192 -6.76 -10.98 25.11
CA LEU A 192 -5.83 -11.50 24.14
C LEU A 192 -4.52 -10.72 24.19
N THR A 193 -3.39 -11.41 24.22
CA THR A 193 -2.06 -10.79 24.17
C THR A 193 -1.29 -11.28 22.95
N ILE A 194 -0.77 -10.35 22.15
CA ILE A 194 0.04 -10.66 20.97
C ILE A 194 1.37 -9.90 21.10
N PRO A 195 2.48 -10.61 21.34
CA PRO A 195 3.81 -9.98 21.31
C PRO A 195 4.08 -9.35 19.94
N LEU A 196 4.64 -8.15 19.93
CA LEU A 196 5.07 -7.48 18.71
C LEU A 196 6.58 -7.69 18.52
N GLU A 197 6.99 -8.01 17.30
CA GLU A 197 8.41 -8.13 16.93
C GLU A 197 9.02 -6.73 16.80
N THR A 198 9.48 -6.19 17.92
CA THR A 198 10.10 -4.87 17.99
C THR A 198 11.42 -4.95 18.75
N THR A 199 12.37 -4.10 18.35
CA THR A 199 13.70 -4.03 19.00
C THR A 199 13.71 -3.19 20.27
N HIS A 200 12.68 -2.35 20.47
CA HIS A 200 12.60 -1.38 21.56
C HIS A 200 11.16 -1.25 22.07
N ALA A 201 11.01 -0.78 23.30
CA ALA A 201 9.73 -0.37 23.87
C ALA A 201 9.34 1.03 23.35
N PHE A 202 8.96 1.13 22.08
CA PHE A 202 8.56 2.40 21.47
C PHE A 202 7.40 3.05 22.22
N HIS A 203 7.29 4.38 22.11
CA HIS A 203 6.24 5.17 22.75
C HIS A 203 6.20 5.01 24.28
N SER A 204 7.36 4.92 24.89
CA SER A 204 7.55 4.84 26.35
C SER A 204 8.68 5.76 26.82
N THR A 205 8.78 5.93 28.13
CA THR A 205 9.91 6.65 28.75
C THR A 205 11.26 5.98 28.52
N LEU A 206 11.26 4.69 28.14
CA LEU A 206 12.50 3.93 27.91
C LEU A 206 13.24 4.40 26.65
N VAL A 207 12.56 5.02 25.70
CA VAL A 207 13.18 5.58 24.49
C VAL A 207 13.49 7.08 24.61
N ALA A 208 13.32 7.68 25.81
CA ALA A 208 13.67 9.08 26.07
C ALA A 208 15.12 9.45 25.70
N PRO A 209 16.14 8.57 25.80
CA PRO A 209 17.49 8.88 25.32
C PRO A 209 17.59 9.25 23.84
N ALA A 210 16.64 8.84 23.00
CA ALA A 210 16.58 9.21 21.59
C ALA A 210 16.08 10.64 21.32
N VAL A 211 15.38 11.26 22.28
CA VAL A 211 14.71 12.55 22.12
C VAL A 211 15.66 13.69 21.76
N PRO A 212 16.82 13.88 22.43
CA PRO A 212 17.69 15.03 22.14
C PRO A 212 18.21 15.06 20.70
N GLU A 213 18.58 13.90 20.14
CA GLU A 213 19.06 13.81 18.75
C GLU A 213 17.96 14.16 17.76
N LEU A 214 16.74 13.64 17.97
CA LEU A 214 15.60 13.92 17.11
C LEU A 214 15.18 15.40 17.18
N VAL A 215 15.10 15.97 18.38
CA VAL A 215 14.80 17.41 18.58
C VAL A 215 15.83 18.28 17.87
N ALA A 216 17.12 17.95 18.01
CA ALA A 216 18.18 18.66 17.32
C ALA A 216 18.09 18.54 15.79
N ALA A 217 17.70 17.38 15.27
CA ALA A 217 17.47 17.20 13.82
C ALA A 217 16.25 17.98 13.35
N ALA A 218 15.12 17.90 14.07
CA ALA A 218 13.89 18.62 13.76
C ALA A 218 14.08 20.14 13.83
N GLY A 219 14.94 20.63 14.74
CA GLY A 219 15.25 22.07 14.84
C GLY A 219 16.01 22.63 13.63
N ARG A 220 16.57 21.77 12.76
CA ARG A 220 17.27 22.20 11.54
C ARG A 220 16.38 22.30 10.31
N ILE A 221 15.18 21.72 10.35
CA ILE A 221 14.25 21.76 9.23
C ILE A 221 13.16 22.82 9.45
N ARG A 222 12.59 23.30 8.35
CA ARG A 222 11.52 24.28 8.39
C ARG A 222 10.16 23.59 8.45
N HIS A 223 9.46 23.73 9.56
CA HIS A 223 8.07 23.28 9.69
C HIS A 223 7.10 24.35 9.16
N ARG A 224 6.20 23.95 8.28
CA ARG A 224 5.11 24.76 7.73
C ARG A 224 3.79 24.29 8.33
N ASN A 225 2.77 25.11 8.29
CA ASN A 225 1.42 24.65 8.59
C ASN A 225 0.96 23.65 7.52
N PRO A 226 0.25 22.57 7.89
CA PRO A 226 -0.24 21.59 6.93
C PRO A 226 -1.22 22.21 5.93
N ALA A 227 -1.00 21.99 4.64
CA ALA A 227 -1.91 22.39 3.56
C ALA A 227 -3.07 21.41 3.39
N VAL A 228 -2.87 20.15 3.79
CA VAL A 228 -3.91 19.11 3.89
C VAL A 228 -4.18 18.86 5.37
N PRO A 229 -5.44 18.80 5.83
CA PRO A 229 -5.77 18.48 7.21
C PRO A 229 -5.04 17.23 7.71
N LEU A 230 -4.28 17.36 8.79
CA LEU A 230 -3.46 16.31 9.39
C LEU A 230 -3.95 16.03 10.81
N ALA A 231 -4.34 14.79 11.10
CA ALA A 231 -4.63 14.36 12.46
C ALA A 231 -3.34 13.88 13.15
N LEU A 232 -3.12 14.36 14.38
CA LEU A 232 -1.89 14.21 15.14
C LEU A 232 -1.90 13.00 16.07
N ASN A 233 -0.78 12.29 16.18
CA ASN A 233 -0.65 11.15 17.08
C ASN A 233 -0.76 11.55 18.56
N LEU A 234 -0.28 12.72 18.94
CA LEU A 234 -0.29 13.16 20.34
C LEU A 234 -1.69 13.45 20.87
N THR A 235 -2.55 14.02 20.05
CA THR A 235 -3.88 14.50 20.45
C THR A 235 -5.02 13.66 19.88
N GLY A 236 -4.79 13.00 18.74
CA GLY A 236 -5.84 12.39 17.93
C GLY A 236 -6.74 13.41 17.22
N GLY A 237 -6.44 14.71 17.35
CA GLY A 237 -7.17 15.81 16.73
C GLY A 237 -6.38 16.43 15.57
N TRP A 238 -6.98 17.44 14.95
CA TRP A 238 -6.35 18.17 13.85
C TRP A 238 -5.18 19.01 14.33
N ALA A 239 -4.13 19.07 13.52
CA ALA A 239 -2.99 19.95 13.75
C ALA A 239 -3.43 21.42 13.72
N ALA A 240 -3.04 22.16 14.76
CA ALA A 240 -3.20 23.61 14.81
C ALA A 240 -1.99 24.31 14.16
N ASP A 241 -2.18 25.57 13.78
CA ASP A 241 -1.11 26.39 13.24
C ASP A 241 0.06 26.53 14.26
N GLY A 242 1.27 26.26 13.79
CA GLY A 242 2.49 26.33 14.60
C GLY A 242 2.66 25.20 15.63
N GLU A 243 1.77 24.19 15.66
CA GLU A 243 1.87 23.08 16.62
C GLU A 243 3.01 22.12 16.28
N LEU A 244 3.26 21.91 14.97
CA LEU A 244 4.32 21.02 14.50
C LEU A 244 5.67 21.73 14.51
N GLY A 245 6.62 21.16 15.25
CA GLY A 245 7.98 21.66 15.40
C GLY A 245 8.86 20.64 16.12
N ALA A 246 10.09 21.04 16.46
CA ALA A 246 11.06 20.15 17.09
C ALA A 246 10.55 19.49 18.37
N GLU A 247 9.91 20.26 19.23
CA GLU A 247 9.34 19.78 20.50
C GLU A 247 8.20 18.77 20.27
N TYR A 248 7.38 18.96 19.23
CA TYR A 248 6.35 18.02 18.85
C TYR A 248 6.93 16.63 18.57
N TRP A 249 7.96 16.56 17.70
CA TRP A 249 8.60 15.30 17.32
C TRP A 249 9.31 14.63 18.50
N GLY A 250 9.91 15.40 19.39
CA GLY A 250 10.49 14.89 20.63
C GLY A 250 9.44 14.23 21.54
N ARG A 251 8.30 14.86 21.72
CA ARG A 251 7.18 14.31 22.51
C ARG A 251 6.54 13.09 21.85
N GLN A 252 6.44 13.08 20.53
CA GLN A 252 5.84 11.99 19.76
C GLN A 252 6.58 10.66 19.99
N LEU A 253 7.90 10.68 20.21
CA LEU A 253 8.67 9.45 20.49
C LEU A 253 8.25 8.73 21.76
N THR A 254 7.92 9.49 22.81
CA THR A 254 7.70 8.96 24.17
C THR A 254 6.23 8.92 24.58
N SER A 255 5.33 9.42 23.73
CA SER A 255 3.90 9.50 24.02
C SER A 255 3.12 8.46 23.23
N PRO A 256 1.94 8.04 23.73
CA PRO A 256 1.10 7.07 23.03
C PRO A 256 0.57 7.61 21.70
N VAL A 257 0.48 6.74 20.70
CA VAL A 257 -0.15 7.02 19.42
C VAL A 257 -1.68 6.97 19.58
N ARG A 258 -2.37 8.08 19.37
CA ARG A 258 -3.83 8.16 19.44
C ARG A 258 -4.47 7.93 18.07
N PHE A 259 -4.11 6.79 17.42
CA PHE A 259 -4.53 6.50 16.05
C PHE A 259 -6.07 6.40 15.91
N MET A 260 -6.72 5.71 16.84
CA MET A 260 -8.18 5.59 16.88
C MET A 260 -8.86 6.96 16.82
N ALA A 261 -8.42 7.91 17.65
CA ALA A 261 -8.97 9.25 17.67
C ALA A 261 -8.67 10.02 16.38
N GLY A 262 -7.47 9.84 15.80
CA GLY A 262 -7.10 10.42 14.51
C GLY A 262 -7.99 9.93 13.37
N VAL A 263 -8.25 8.62 13.28
CA VAL A 263 -9.18 8.07 12.27
C VAL A 263 -10.59 8.61 12.49
N ARG A 264 -11.05 8.70 13.74
CA ARG A 264 -12.35 9.29 14.06
C ARG A 264 -12.43 10.75 13.59
N ALA A 265 -11.37 11.54 13.78
CA ALA A 265 -11.34 12.91 13.28
C ALA A 265 -11.48 12.99 11.75
N LEU A 266 -10.85 12.05 11.00
CA LEU A 266 -11.03 11.97 9.56
C LEU A 266 -12.48 11.63 9.18
N MET A 267 -13.09 10.63 9.85
CA MET A 267 -14.50 10.25 9.63
C MET A 267 -15.45 11.40 9.94
N ASP A 268 -15.29 12.05 11.07
CA ASP A 268 -16.07 13.22 11.49
C ASP A 268 -15.84 14.41 10.54
N GLY A 269 -14.65 14.49 9.92
CA GLY A 269 -14.31 15.43 8.84
C GLY A 269 -14.95 15.07 7.49
N GLY A 270 -15.75 14.00 7.42
CA GLY A 270 -16.52 13.57 6.26
C GLY A 270 -15.73 12.66 5.28
N CYS A 271 -14.58 12.11 5.69
CA CYS A 271 -13.91 11.07 4.87
C CYS A 271 -14.71 9.77 4.90
N THR A 272 -15.00 9.24 3.72
CA THR A 272 -15.74 7.98 3.51
C THR A 272 -14.94 6.96 2.73
N VAL A 273 -13.78 7.34 2.21
CA VAL A 273 -12.84 6.48 1.50
C VAL A 273 -11.49 6.57 2.19
N PHE A 274 -10.92 5.44 2.55
CA PHE A 274 -9.64 5.37 3.27
C PHE A 274 -8.65 4.51 2.49
N VAL A 275 -7.47 5.05 2.21
CA VAL A 275 -6.37 4.36 1.52
C VAL A 275 -5.20 4.22 2.48
N GLU A 276 -4.80 2.98 2.79
CA GLU A 276 -3.58 2.73 3.55
C GLU A 276 -2.36 2.85 2.63
N VAL A 277 -1.55 3.87 2.88
CA VAL A 277 -0.36 4.21 2.10
C VAL A 277 0.86 3.63 2.79
N GLY A 278 1.34 2.51 2.27
CA GLY A 278 2.45 1.75 2.83
C GLY A 278 2.21 0.25 2.77
N PRO A 279 3.05 -0.57 3.43
CA PRO A 279 2.85 -2.01 3.49
C PRO A 279 1.76 -2.39 4.51
N GLY A 280 1.07 -3.50 4.26
CA GLY A 280 0.15 -4.14 5.20
C GLY A 280 -1.28 -3.64 5.14
N ARG A 281 -2.05 -4.03 6.16
CA ARG A 281 -3.48 -3.70 6.32
C ARG A 281 -3.86 -3.39 7.77
N ALA A 282 -2.87 -3.09 8.60
CA ALA A 282 -3.09 -2.92 10.03
C ALA A 282 -3.98 -1.71 10.34
N LEU A 283 -3.77 -0.61 9.60
CA LEU A 283 -4.50 0.63 9.82
C LEU A 283 -5.93 0.56 9.30
N THR A 284 -6.15 -0.01 8.13
CA THR A 284 -7.51 -0.25 7.60
C THR A 284 -8.28 -1.23 8.46
N THR A 285 -7.62 -2.26 9.01
CA THR A 285 -8.25 -3.17 9.98
C THR A 285 -8.64 -2.46 11.27
N ALA A 286 -7.79 -1.57 11.78
CA ALA A 286 -8.08 -0.77 12.98
C ALA A 286 -9.19 0.27 12.73
N GLY A 287 -9.19 0.89 11.54
CA GLY A 287 -10.22 1.85 11.13
C GLY A 287 -11.59 1.18 10.99
N ARG A 288 -11.67 0.04 10.31
CA ARG A 288 -12.92 -0.74 10.16
C ARG A 288 -13.57 -1.12 11.49
N ALA A 289 -12.77 -1.32 12.54
CA ALA A 289 -13.30 -1.64 13.88
C ALA A 289 -14.07 -0.46 14.52
N GLN A 290 -14.03 0.74 13.94
CA GLN A 290 -14.75 1.92 14.37
C GLN A 290 -15.85 2.36 13.39
N SER A 291 -15.91 1.67 12.22
CA SER A 291 -16.81 1.95 11.11
C SER A 291 -18.16 1.31 11.33
N ASP A 292 -19.20 1.91 10.80
CA ASP A 292 -20.53 1.29 10.69
C ASP A 292 -20.70 0.46 9.40
N GLY A 293 -19.65 0.37 8.60
CA GLY A 293 -19.63 -0.39 7.34
C GLY A 293 -19.95 0.45 6.09
N SER A 294 -20.17 1.75 6.23
CA SER A 294 -20.50 2.63 5.09
C SER A 294 -19.26 3.12 4.33
N GLU A 295 -18.06 3.01 4.92
CA GLU A 295 -16.83 3.49 4.34
C GLU A 295 -16.11 2.43 3.49
N LEU A 296 -15.44 2.89 2.43
CA LEU A 296 -14.50 2.09 1.63
C LEU A 296 -13.10 2.13 2.27
N TRP A 297 -12.55 0.96 2.55
CA TRP A 297 -11.21 0.81 3.14
C TRP A 297 -10.31 0.00 2.20
N LEU A 298 -9.29 0.64 1.65
CA LEU A 298 -8.31 0.04 0.75
C LEU A 298 -7.00 -0.21 1.52
N ALA A 299 -6.62 -1.49 1.63
CA ALA A 299 -5.42 -1.90 2.36
C ALA A 299 -4.14 -1.45 1.62
N GLY A 300 -2.99 -1.44 2.31
CA GLY A 300 -1.70 -1.18 1.69
C GLY A 300 -1.17 -2.37 0.87
N LEU A 301 0.08 -2.26 0.43
CA LEU A 301 0.79 -3.31 -0.30
C LEU A 301 0.89 -4.60 0.52
N SER A 302 0.87 -5.76 -0.15
CA SER A 302 0.83 -7.07 0.50
C SER A 302 1.80 -8.05 -0.16
N PRO A 303 2.52 -8.90 0.61
CA PRO A 303 3.38 -9.92 0.02
C PRO A 303 2.60 -11.05 -0.69
N ARG A 304 1.26 -11.06 -0.60
CA ARG A 304 0.39 -12.10 -1.18
C ARG A 304 -0.13 -11.75 -2.57
N THR A 305 -0.05 -10.49 -2.96
CA THR A 305 -0.58 -9.99 -4.23
C THR A 305 0.49 -9.10 -4.85
N PRO A 306 0.78 -9.20 -6.15
CA PRO A 306 1.67 -8.27 -6.82
C PRO A 306 1.25 -6.82 -6.57
N ASP A 307 2.22 -5.94 -6.30
CA ASP A 307 1.95 -4.54 -5.97
C ASP A 307 1.18 -3.82 -7.09
N SER A 308 1.53 -4.10 -8.36
CA SER A 308 0.85 -3.54 -9.54
C SER A 308 -0.62 -3.96 -9.64
N VAL A 309 -0.94 -5.20 -9.27
CA VAL A 309 -2.32 -5.71 -9.21
C VAL A 309 -3.09 -5.02 -8.09
N THR A 310 -2.50 -4.94 -6.89
CA THR A 310 -3.12 -4.27 -5.74
C THR A 310 -3.49 -2.82 -6.07
N VAL A 311 -2.55 -2.10 -6.68
CA VAL A 311 -2.75 -0.69 -7.06
C VAL A 311 -3.87 -0.54 -8.09
N LEU A 312 -3.88 -1.40 -9.10
CA LEU A 312 -4.89 -1.34 -10.16
C LEU A 312 -6.30 -1.66 -9.64
N GLU A 313 -6.43 -2.70 -8.81
CA GLU A 313 -7.70 -3.03 -8.14
C GLU A 313 -8.21 -1.88 -7.30
N HIS A 314 -7.32 -1.20 -6.58
CA HIS A 314 -7.72 -0.05 -5.77
C HIS A 314 -8.13 1.15 -6.62
N LEU A 315 -7.43 1.45 -7.73
CA LEU A 315 -7.84 2.50 -8.65
C LEU A 315 -9.25 2.24 -9.20
N THR A 316 -9.54 0.98 -9.57
CA THR A 316 -10.87 0.57 -10.03
C THR A 316 -11.93 0.77 -8.95
N GLN A 317 -11.68 0.28 -7.72
CA GLN A 317 -12.62 0.45 -6.60
C GLN A 317 -12.84 1.93 -6.24
N LEU A 318 -11.82 2.78 -6.38
CA LEU A 318 -11.94 4.22 -6.17
C LEU A 318 -12.86 4.85 -7.23
N GLU A 319 -12.71 4.48 -8.50
CA GLU A 319 -13.57 4.98 -9.57
C GLU A 319 -15.03 4.52 -9.38
N GLU A 320 -15.25 3.25 -9.02
CA GLU A 320 -16.58 2.72 -8.69
C GLU A 320 -17.21 3.45 -7.50
N ALA A 321 -16.39 3.87 -6.54
CA ALA A 321 -16.83 4.70 -5.40
C ALA A 321 -17.09 6.18 -5.78
N GLY A 322 -16.88 6.59 -7.05
CA GLY A 322 -17.08 7.95 -7.52
C GLY A 322 -15.88 8.89 -7.34
N ILE A 323 -14.69 8.35 -7.12
CA ILE A 323 -13.44 9.11 -7.15
C ILE A 323 -12.89 9.10 -8.58
N PRO A 324 -12.76 10.26 -9.26
CA PRO A 324 -12.22 10.30 -10.62
C PRO A 324 -10.75 9.83 -10.64
N VAL A 325 -10.46 8.83 -11.46
CA VAL A 325 -9.11 8.31 -11.71
C VAL A 325 -8.58 8.86 -13.03
N ASP A 326 -7.36 9.36 -13.04
CA ASP A 326 -6.66 9.78 -14.26
C ASP A 326 -5.99 8.57 -14.94
N TRP A 327 -6.79 7.76 -15.62
CA TRP A 327 -6.32 6.58 -16.37
C TRP A 327 -5.37 6.96 -17.49
N VAL A 328 -5.55 8.14 -18.10
CA VAL A 328 -4.64 8.63 -19.13
C VAL A 328 -3.24 8.79 -18.55
N ARG A 329 -3.14 9.39 -17.37
CA ARG A 329 -1.88 9.57 -16.67
C ARG A 329 -1.30 8.24 -16.18
N TYR A 330 -2.13 7.35 -15.65
CA TYR A 330 -1.71 6.01 -15.23
C TYR A 330 -1.07 5.23 -16.38
N HIS A 331 -1.69 5.23 -17.57
CA HIS A 331 -1.21 4.49 -18.75
C HIS A 331 -0.15 5.26 -19.59
N ALA A 332 -0.01 6.58 -19.43
CA ALA A 332 0.88 7.39 -20.26
C ALA A 332 2.32 6.85 -20.37
N PRO A 333 2.98 6.36 -19.28
CA PRO A 333 4.35 5.87 -19.37
C PRO A 333 4.50 4.60 -20.23
N PHE A 334 3.43 3.82 -20.41
CA PHE A 334 3.44 2.59 -21.20
C PHE A 334 3.20 2.89 -22.69
N ARG A 335 2.40 3.92 -23.02
CA ARG A 335 2.17 4.37 -24.39
C ARG A 335 3.44 4.87 -25.11
N ALA A 336 4.35 5.50 -24.39
CA ALA A 336 5.59 6.05 -24.96
C ALA A 336 6.60 5.00 -25.46
N ARG A 337 6.39 3.71 -25.15
CA ARG A 337 7.23 2.60 -25.62
C ARG A 337 6.73 1.96 -26.91
N GLY A 338 5.53 2.27 -27.38
CA GLY A 338 5.00 1.82 -28.67
C GLY A 338 5.72 2.52 -29.81
N ARG A 339 6.64 1.82 -30.51
CA ARG A 339 7.17 2.30 -31.80
C ARG A 339 6.01 2.32 -32.79
N THR A 340 5.74 3.48 -33.39
CA THR A 340 4.98 3.57 -34.62
C THR A 340 5.67 2.72 -35.69
N VAL A 341 5.05 1.62 -36.07
CA VAL A 341 5.51 0.79 -37.17
C VAL A 341 5.07 1.47 -38.45
N GLY A 342 6.04 2.01 -39.18
CA GLY A 342 5.83 2.49 -40.54
C GLY A 342 5.50 1.32 -41.47
N ASP A 343 4.61 1.57 -42.42
CA ASP A 343 4.14 0.71 -43.50
C ASP A 343 5.19 -0.23 -44.10
N ARG A 344 4.87 -1.51 -44.14
CA ARG A 344 5.44 -2.44 -45.12
C ARG A 344 4.28 -3.22 -45.77
N PRO A 345 4.18 -3.20 -47.08
CA PRO A 345 3.17 -3.96 -47.80
C PRO A 345 3.59 -5.41 -48.06
N GLY A 346 2.65 -6.33 -47.83
CA GLY A 346 2.56 -7.58 -48.58
C GLY A 346 3.21 -8.82 -47.99
N ALA A 347 2.40 -9.76 -47.52
CA ALA A 347 2.49 -11.16 -47.92
C ALA A 347 1.25 -11.95 -47.44
N ASP A 348 0.47 -12.41 -48.38
CA ASP A 348 -0.58 -13.43 -48.22
C ASP A 348 0.02 -14.73 -47.66
N ARG A 349 -0.51 -15.24 -46.56
CA ARG A 349 -0.40 -16.63 -46.11
C ARG A 349 -1.74 -17.14 -45.65
N PRO A 350 -2.15 -18.34 -46.08
CA PRO A 350 -3.44 -18.90 -45.70
C PRO A 350 -3.46 -19.31 -44.21
N ALA A 351 -4.62 -19.07 -43.58
CA ALA A 351 -4.86 -19.37 -42.16
C ALA A 351 -4.79 -20.89 -41.87
N PRO A 352 -4.18 -21.33 -40.78
CA PRO A 352 -4.25 -22.73 -40.33
C PRO A 352 -5.64 -23.03 -39.75
N ALA A 353 -6.02 -24.33 -39.87
CA ALA A 353 -7.28 -24.86 -39.36
C ALA A 353 -7.40 -24.70 -37.81
N PRO A 354 -8.62 -24.55 -37.25
CA PRO A 354 -8.81 -24.32 -35.81
C PRO A 354 -8.38 -25.56 -34.99
N SER A 355 -7.38 -25.40 -34.15
CA SER A 355 -7.07 -26.34 -33.08
C SER A 355 -7.90 -26.01 -31.84
N THR A 356 -8.42 -27.05 -31.19
CA THR A 356 -9.27 -26.95 -29.99
C THR A 356 -8.51 -26.61 -28.69
N GLU A 357 -7.21 -26.41 -28.75
CA GLU A 357 -6.40 -25.97 -27.61
C GLU A 357 -6.02 -24.48 -27.79
N LEU A 358 -6.31 -23.69 -26.77
CA LEU A 358 -5.91 -22.29 -26.76
C LEU A 358 -4.38 -22.21 -26.61
N PRO A 359 -3.68 -21.41 -27.46
CA PRO A 359 -2.22 -21.35 -27.48
C PRO A 359 -1.64 -20.51 -26.31
N PHE A 360 -2.44 -20.21 -25.30
CA PHE A 360 -2.05 -19.34 -24.19
C PHE A 360 -2.66 -19.80 -22.87
N ARG A 361 -2.05 -19.40 -21.76
CA ARG A 361 -2.53 -19.60 -20.41
C ARG A 361 -2.81 -18.24 -19.80
N LEU A 362 -3.89 -18.09 -19.04
CA LEU A 362 -4.28 -16.85 -18.37
C LEU A 362 -4.33 -17.10 -16.87
N GLU A 363 -3.89 -16.14 -16.06
CA GLU A 363 -4.09 -16.18 -14.62
C GLU A 363 -5.47 -15.59 -14.24
N ARG A 364 -5.86 -14.48 -14.85
CA ARG A 364 -7.12 -13.79 -14.54
C ARG A 364 -7.56 -12.86 -15.68
N VAL A 365 -8.89 -12.75 -15.88
CA VAL A 365 -9.53 -11.72 -16.72
C VAL A 365 -10.50 -10.93 -15.87
N VAL A 366 -10.48 -9.61 -15.99
CA VAL A 366 -11.43 -8.69 -15.36
C VAL A 366 -12.14 -7.94 -16.48
N ILE A 367 -13.46 -8.00 -16.49
CA ILE A 367 -14.31 -7.22 -17.42
C ILE A 367 -15.04 -6.18 -16.59
N HIS A 368 -14.90 -4.91 -16.94
CA HIS A 368 -15.51 -3.81 -16.22
C HIS A 368 -16.90 -3.50 -16.78
N GLU A 369 -17.90 -3.29 -15.92
CA GLU A 369 -19.29 -3.02 -16.34
C GLU A 369 -19.47 -1.75 -17.22
N SER A 370 -18.48 -0.87 -17.21
CA SER A 370 -18.47 0.31 -18.11
C SER A 370 -18.24 -0.03 -19.59
N ALA A 371 -18.05 -1.29 -19.92
CA ALA A 371 -17.79 -1.81 -21.27
C ALA A 371 -19.01 -1.78 -22.20
N SER A 372 -20.02 -0.93 -21.97
CA SER A 372 -21.14 -0.81 -22.89
C SER A 372 -20.77 0.01 -24.12
N ALA A 373 -20.76 -0.68 -25.24
CA ALA A 373 -20.86 -0.21 -26.61
C ALA A 373 -19.64 0.47 -27.25
N ALA A 374 -18.96 -0.31 -28.11
CA ALA A 374 -18.39 0.11 -29.39
C ALA A 374 -17.65 1.47 -29.39
N GLY A 375 -16.47 1.50 -28.83
CA GLY A 375 -15.46 2.51 -29.11
C GLY A 375 -14.14 1.82 -29.41
N SER A 376 -13.29 2.40 -30.23
CA SER A 376 -11.94 1.94 -30.51
C SER A 376 -11.12 1.94 -29.21
N GLY A 377 -10.94 0.79 -28.58
CA GLY A 377 -10.10 0.66 -27.39
C GLY A 377 -8.62 0.64 -27.74
N VAL A 378 -7.77 1.17 -26.86
CA VAL A 378 -6.31 1.05 -26.98
C VAL A 378 -5.83 -0.05 -26.07
N ALA A 379 -5.16 -1.07 -26.60
CA ALA A 379 -4.54 -2.11 -25.80
C ALA A 379 -3.20 -1.61 -25.23
N VAL A 380 -3.04 -1.75 -23.92
CA VAL A 380 -1.80 -1.47 -23.19
C VAL A 380 -1.21 -2.80 -22.72
N VAL A 381 -0.07 -3.19 -23.26
CA VAL A 381 0.60 -4.45 -22.94
C VAL A 381 1.75 -4.18 -21.95
N ARG A 382 1.78 -4.93 -20.85
CA ARG A 382 2.85 -4.91 -19.86
C ARG A 382 3.55 -6.26 -19.84
N HIS A 383 4.87 -6.24 -20.03
CA HIS A 383 5.68 -7.45 -19.93
C HIS A 383 6.07 -7.68 -18.46
N ARG A 384 5.81 -8.88 -17.95
CA ARG A 384 6.37 -9.36 -16.68
C ARG A 384 7.56 -10.27 -16.98
N VAL A 385 8.63 -10.14 -16.20
CA VAL A 385 9.71 -11.13 -16.20
C VAL A 385 9.30 -12.24 -15.23
N GLY A 386 8.84 -13.37 -15.73
CA GLY A 386 8.52 -14.55 -14.93
C GLY A 386 9.79 -15.26 -14.42
N GLU A 387 9.65 -16.06 -13.35
CA GLU A 387 10.72 -16.91 -12.81
C GLU A 387 11.12 -18.07 -13.76
N THR A 388 10.31 -18.33 -14.77
CA THR A 388 10.54 -19.30 -15.83
C THR A 388 10.85 -18.55 -17.13
N ALA A 389 11.60 -19.16 -18.05
CA ALA A 389 12.01 -18.57 -19.33
C ALA A 389 10.84 -18.24 -20.30
N ARG A 390 9.61 -18.16 -19.81
CA ARG A 390 8.40 -17.80 -20.53
C ARG A 390 8.06 -16.35 -20.32
N GLU A 391 7.69 -15.67 -21.39
CA GLU A 391 7.22 -14.29 -21.34
C GLU A 391 5.78 -14.27 -20.83
N VAL A 392 5.54 -13.58 -19.72
CA VAL A 392 4.23 -13.34 -19.15
C VAL A 392 3.87 -11.90 -19.38
N VAL A 393 2.70 -11.63 -19.92
CA VAL A 393 2.23 -10.26 -20.17
C VAL A 393 0.89 -10.00 -19.49
N ASP A 394 0.70 -8.76 -19.03
CA ASP A 394 -0.61 -8.25 -18.66
C ASP A 394 -1.11 -7.34 -19.77
N VAL A 395 -2.35 -7.48 -20.16
CA VAL A 395 -2.98 -6.68 -21.22
C VAL A 395 -4.16 -5.93 -20.62
N SER A 396 -4.18 -4.60 -20.75
CA SER A 396 -5.33 -3.77 -20.40
C SER A 396 -5.89 -3.12 -21.67
N VAL A 397 -7.14 -3.32 -21.95
CA VAL A 397 -7.88 -2.58 -22.99
C VAL A 397 -8.56 -1.41 -22.32
N VAL A 398 -8.34 -0.22 -22.83
CA VAL A 398 -8.89 1.02 -22.26
C VAL A 398 -9.75 1.73 -23.30
N ASP A 399 -10.81 2.41 -22.85
CA ASP A 399 -11.64 3.27 -23.70
C ASP A 399 -10.90 4.58 -24.07
N ASP A 400 -11.56 5.44 -24.87
CA ASP A 400 -11.01 6.73 -25.31
C ASP A 400 -10.72 7.70 -24.14
N ALA A 401 -11.36 7.50 -22.97
CA ALA A 401 -11.09 8.23 -21.74
C ALA A 401 -9.96 7.61 -20.91
N GLY A 402 -9.37 6.49 -21.35
CA GLY A 402 -8.32 5.78 -20.68
C GLY A 402 -8.79 4.83 -19.57
N ARG A 403 -10.10 4.60 -19.42
CA ARG A 403 -10.66 3.72 -18.39
C ARG A 403 -10.52 2.26 -18.83
N PRO A 404 -10.17 1.32 -17.94
CA PRO A 404 -10.08 -0.08 -18.31
C PRO A 404 -11.47 -0.63 -18.66
N VAL A 405 -11.51 -1.37 -19.76
CA VAL A 405 -12.68 -2.08 -20.28
C VAL A 405 -12.51 -3.58 -20.03
N VAL A 406 -11.33 -4.09 -20.38
CA VAL A 406 -10.94 -5.48 -20.15
C VAL A 406 -9.49 -5.50 -19.68
N GLU A 407 -9.19 -6.34 -18.69
CA GLU A 407 -7.84 -6.57 -18.21
C GLU A 407 -7.56 -8.07 -18.15
N VAL A 408 -6.44 -8.46 -18.74
CA VAL A 408 -5.94 -9.84 -18.78
C VAL A 408 -4.64 -9.88 -18.02
N PHE A 409 -4.56 -10.67 -16.97
CA PHE A 409 -3.38 -10.83 -16.13
C PHE A 409 -2.74 -12.19 -16.36
N GLY A 410 -1.40 -12.22 -16.33
CA GLY A 410 -0.65 -13.45 -16.41
C GLY A 410 -0.85 -14.23 -17.71
N LEU A 411 -0.97 -13.53 -18.85
CA LEU A 411 -1.03 -14.16 -20.15
C LEU A 411 0.33 -14.78 -20.48
N GLU A 412 0.44 -16.10 -20.37
CA GLU A 412 1.58 -16.87 -20.86
C GLU A 412 1.37 -17.26 -22.31
N LEU A 413 2.28 -16.85 -23.17
CA LEU A 413 2.27 -17.22 -24.58
C LEU A 413 2.98 -18.55 -24.73
N GLY A 414 2.25 -19.59 -25.18
CA GLY A 414 2.81 -20.87 -25.50
C GLY A 414 3.80 -20.76 -26.65
N ALA A 415 5.00 -21.35 -26.52
CA ALA A 415 5.88 -21.54 -27.64
C ALA A 415 5.16 -22.45 -28.64
N GLY A 416 4.74 -21.91 -29.78
CA GLY A 416 4.25 -22.69 -30.89
C GLY A 416 5.31 -23.73 -31.26
N ALA A 417 4.90 -24.97 -31.46
CA ALA A 417 5.76 -26.07 -31.88
C ALA A 417 6.48 -25.71 -33.18
N GLY A 418 7.76 -25.33 -33.07
CA GLY A 418 8.64 -25.04 -34.20
C GLY A 418 10.02 -24.75 -33.66
N GLU A 419 10.85 -25.77 -33.54
CA GLU A 419 12.29 -25.64 -33.31
C GLU A 419 12.93 -24.81 -34.43
N GLU A 420 13.57 -23.69 -34.08
CA GLU A 420 14.97 -23.38 -34.41
C GLU A 420 15.36 -22.01 -33.86
N ALA A 421 16.57 -21.96 -33.34
CA ALA A 421 17.19 -20.88 -32.56
C ALA A 421 17.13 -19.49 -33.19
N GLY A 422 16.78 -18.46 -32.40
CA GLY A 422 17.08 -17.08 -32.75
C GLY A 422 16.20 -16.03 -32.07
N GLY A 423 16.50 -15.64 -30.83
CA GLY A 423 16.01 -14.40 -30.20
C GLY A 423 14.54 -14.40 -29.77
N PRO A 424 14.16 -13.57 -28.80
CA PRO A 424 12.78 -13.51 -28.34
C PRO A 424 11.87 -13.01 -29.47
N GLU A 425 11.00 -13.87 -29.97
CA GLU A 425 9.92 -13.47 -30.88
C GLU A 425 8.98 -12.54 -30.14
N ARG A 426 8.99 -11.29 -30.55
CA ARG A 426 8.11 -10.26 -30.01
C ARG A 426 6.73 -10.44 -30.61
N PHE A 427 5.72 -10.43 -29.75
CA PHE A 427 4.33 -10.33 -30.14
C PHE A 427 4.18 -9.15 -31.09
N SER A 428 3.69 -9.39 -32.29
CA SER A 428 3.45 -8.31 -33.22
C SER A 428 2.13 -7.60 -32.84
N PRO A 429 2.01 -6.29 -33.09
CA PRO A 429 0.73 -5.58 -32.90
C PRO A 429 -0.44 -6.26 -33.59
N GLU A 430 -0.21 -6.95 -34.71
CA GLU A 430 -1.21 -7.70 -35.46
C GLU A 430 -1.68 -8.98 -34.74
N GLU A 431 -0.83 -9.60 -33.93
CA GLU A 431 -1.20 -10.77 -33.11
C GLU A 431 -2.01 -10.34 -31.90
N ALA A 432 -1.67 -9.20 -31.30
CA ALA A 432 -2.47 -8.59 -30.23
C ALA A 432 -3.85 -8.16 -30.75
N GLU A 433 -3.93 -7.53 -31.93
CA GLU A 433 -5.21 -7.17 -32.58
C GLU A 433 -6.06 -8.40 -32.95
N ARG A 434 -5.44 -9.49 -33.41
CA ARG A 434 -6.17 -10.75 -33.68
C ARG A 434 -6.71 -11.40 -32.40
N LEU A 435 -5.96 -11.35 -31.31
CA LEU A 435 -6.42 -11.84 -30.02
C LEU A 435 -7.61 -11.02 -29.51
N LEU A 436 -7.51 -9.70 -29.61
CA LEU A 436 -8.59 -8.78 -29.25
C LEU A 436 -9.83 -8.98 -30.13
N ALA A 437 -9.65 -9.11 -31.44
CA ALA A 437 -10.75 -9.42 -32.36
C ALA A 437 -11.40 -10.79 -32.08
N SER A 438 -10.63 -11.75 -31.57
CA SER A 438 -11.15 -13.06 -31.17
C SER A 438 -11.92 -12.99 -29.84
N LEU A 439 -11.53 -12.12 -28.92
CA LEU A 439 -12.25 -11.86 -27.68
C LEU A 439 -13.54 -11.05 -27.94
N ASP A 440 -13.47 -10.05 -28.81
CA ASP A 440 -14.65 -9.26 -29.24
C ASP A 440 -15.69 -10.09 -30.01
N ALA A 441 -15.29 -11.18 -30.65
CA ALA A 441 -16.19 -12.09 -31.35
C ALA A 441 -16.89 -13.11 -30.43
N LEU A 442 -16.52 -13.19 -29.17
CA LEU A 442 -17.16 -14.08 -28.19
C LEU A 442 -18.51 -13.51 -27.76
N THR A 443 -19.56 -14.32 -27.87
CA THR A 443 -20.86 -13.99 -27.30
C THR A 443 -20.81 -14.13 -25.77
N GLU A 444 -21.75 -13.45 -25.08
CA GLU A 444 -21.89 -13.53 -23.61
C GLU A 444 -22.03 -14.99 -23.13
N ASP A 445 -22.73 -15.83 -23.88
CA ASP A 445 -22.85 -17.27 -23.59
C ASP A 445 -21.53 -18.04 -23.75
N GLN A 446 -20.67 -17.64 -24.70
CA GLN A 446 -19.34 -18.24 -24.90
C GLN A 446 -18.37 -17.79 -23.80
N LEU A 447 -18.44 -16.55 -23.36
CA LEU A 447 -17.71 -16.04 -22.19
C LEU A 447 -18.14 -16.77 -20.92
N HIS A 448 -19.45 -16.95 -20.71
CA HIS A 448 -20.00 -17.73 -19.59
C HIS A 448 -19.63 -19.24 -19.65
N ALA A 449 -19.51 -19.82 -20.83
CA ALA A 449 -19.09 -21.21 -21.00
C ALA A 449 -17.58 -21.42 -20.71
N LEU A 450 -16.76 -20.37 -20.82
CA LEU A 450 -15.32 -20.41 -20.48
C LEU A 450 -15.05 -20.26 -18.98
N LEU A 451 -15.95 -19.61 -18.23
CA LEU A 451 -15.83 -19.40 -16.77
C LEU A 451 -15.67 -20.70 -15.95
N PRO A 452 -16.39 -21.82 -16.22
CA PRO A 452 -16.21 -23.08 -15.49
C PRO A 452 -14.90 -23.79 -15.79
N LEU A 453 -14.29 -23.56 -16.94
CA LEU A 453 -13.00 -24.16 -17.30
C LEU A 453 -11.82 -23.47 -16.59
N TRP A 454 -12.07 -22.30 -15.98
CA TRP A 454 -11.08 -21.48 -15.29
C TRP A 454 -11.18 -21.58 -13.77
N ALA A 455 -12.31 -22.04 -13.21
CA ALA A 455 -12.41 -22.47 -11.84
C ALA A 455 -11.67 -23.82 -11.68
N GLY A 456 -10.51 -23.81 -11.03
CA GLY A 456 -9.79 -25.03 -10.69
C GLY A 456 -10.67 -26.02 -9.92
N PRO A 457 -10.28 -27.30 -9.75
CA PRO A 457 -11.12 -28.40 -9.26
C PRO A 457 -11.64 -28.26 -7.82
N ASP A 458 -11.35 -27.17 -7.11
CA ASP A 458 -11.73 -26.95 -5.70
C ASP A 458 -12.94 -26.03 -5.48
N ALA A 459 -13.68 -25.62 -6.51
CA ALA A 459 -14.81 -24.69 -6.37
C ALA A 459 -16.19 -25.39 -6.39
N SER A 460 -16.27 -26.71 -6.12
CA SER A 460 -17.54 -27.41 -6.05
C SER A 460 -17.74 -28.15 -4.73
N SER A 461 -18.26 -27.45 -3.73
CA SER A 461 -19.02 -28.09 -2.65
C SER A 461 -20.29 -27.27 -2.39
N PRO A 462 -21.49 -27.83 -2.67
CA PRO A 462 -22.75 -27.16 -2.35
C PRO A 462 -22.96 -27.22 -0.85
N VAL A 463 -23.32 -26.08 -0.27
CA VAL A 463 -23.86 -26.00 1.10
C VAL A 463 -25.16 -26.76 1.10
N GLY A 464 -25.17 -27.94 1.72
CA GLY A 464 -26.35 -28.73 1.94
C GLY A 464 -27.28 -28.03 2.92
N SER A 465 -28.50 -27.78 2.47
CA SER A 465 -29.65 -27.52 3.32
C SER A 465 -29.95 -28.79 4.11
N THR A 466 -29.91 -28.75 5.43
CA THR A 466 -30.60 -29.70 6.29
C THR A 466 -31.72 -28.96 7.03
N GLU A 467 -32.96 -29.23 6.58
CA GLU A 467 -34.14 -29.20 7.43
C GLU A 467 -34.00 -30.35 8.44
N GLU A 468 -34.03 -30.02 9.72
CA GLU A 468 -34.93 -30.59 10.78
C GLU A 468 -34.60 -29.88 12.09
#